data_e4b1bce411965a9817f90683604d0525
#
_entry.id   e4b1bce411965a9817f90683604d0525
#
_cell.length_a   1.000
_cell.length_b   1.000
_cell.length_c   1.000
_cell.angle_alpha   90.00
_cell.angle_beta   90.00
_cell.angle_gamma   90.00
#
_symmetry.space_group_name_H-M   'P 1'
#
loop_
_entity.id
_entity.type
_entity.pdbx_description
1 polymer ?
#
loop_
_entity_poly.entity_id
_entity_poly.type
_entity_poly.pdbx_seq_one_letter_code
_entity_poly.pdbx_strand_id
1 'polypeptide(L)'
;MNLIDLIIIALLGYGLIKGYKKGLIIEISSFFGVFIAFFISINLDDIISRQILELININFDILNIIVFILTFLLSYSAIIFIAKGFTKLIKFVYLGLLNSLLGSLFGGLKLLLILMILSKIIFSFNLIPMRILSESNLMLQLHILSEIIFNSVEIINYEYPNNLI
;
A
#
# COMPACT_ATOMS: atom_id res chain seq x y z
N MET A 1 1.79 28.28 7.72
CA MET A 1 1.77 26.79 7.77
C MET A 1 0.76 26.39 8.82
N ASN A 2 -0.25 25.66 8.40
CA ASN A 2 -1.27 25.14 9.31
C ASN A 2 -0.78 23.81 9.93
N LEU A 3 -1.40 23.38 11.03
CA LEU A 3 -1.09 22.11 11.70
C LEU A 3 -1.20 20.90 10.75
N ILE A 4 -2.14 20.93 9.80
CA ILE A 4 -2.30 19.91 8.77
C ILE A 4 -1.07 19.86 7.86
N ASP A 5 -0.55 20.98 7.40
CA ASP A 5 0.67 21.05 6.58
C ASP A 5 1.85 20.42 7.32
N LEU A 6 1.99 20.71 8.62
CA LEU A 6 3.05 20.15 9.45
C LEU A 6 2.94 18.60 9.54
N ILE A 7 1.74 18.10 9.73
CA ILE A 7 1.48 16.65 9.78
C ILE A 7 1.83 15.99 8.43
N ILE A 8 1.43 16.60 7.32
CA ILE A 8 1.73 16.08 5.97
C ILE A 8 3.24 16.02 5.75
N ILE A 9 3.97 17.10 6.07
CA ILE A 9 5.43 17.15 5.94
C ILE A 9 6.10 16.09 6.83
N ALA A 10 5.65 15.97 8.07
CA ALA A 10 6.19 14.99 9.01
C ALA A 10 5.97 13.55 8.51
N LEU A 11 4.80 13.23 7.96
CA LEU A 11 4.49 11.93 7.38
C LEU A 11 5.34 11.65 6.14
N LEU A 12 5.48 12.62 5.22
CA LEU A 12 6.34 12.46 4.04
C LEU A 12 7.80 12.27 4.43
N GLY A 13 8.30 13.06 5.38
CA GLY A 13 9.64 12.91 5.94
C GLY A 13 9.87 11.54 6.58
N TYR A 14 8.88 11.05 7.34
CA TYR A 14 8.90 9.70 7.89
C TYR A 14 8.99 8.63 6.80
N GLY A 15 8.23 8.78 5.70
CA GLY A 15 8.29 7.87 4.55
C GLY A 15 9.66 7.81 3.90
N LEU A 16 10.26 8.97 3.67
CA LEU A 16 11.60 9.09 3.11
C LEU A 16 12.64 8.41 4.01
N ILE A 17 12.65 8.71 5.30
CA ILE A 17 13.61 8.16 6.28
C ILE A 17 13.42 6.65 6.43
N LYS A 18 12.18 6.19 6.53
CA LYS A 18 11.87 4.76 6.67
C LYS A 18 12.24 3.98 5.42
N GLY A 19 11.94 4.55 4.25
CA GLY A 19 12.33 3.98 2.96
C GLY A 19 13.84 3.88 2.79
N TYR A 20 14.58 4.93 3.18
CA TYR A 20 16.05 4.91 3.19
C TYR A 20 16.61 3.77 4.04
N LYS A 21 16.10 3.59 5.26
CA LYS A 21 16.55 2.54 6.18
C LYS A 21 16.27 1.12 5.68
N LYS A 22 15.10 0.92 5.06
CA LYS A 22 14.68 -0.40 4.55
C LYS A 22 15.32 -0.74 3.21
N GLY A 23 15.45 0.25 2.34
CA GLY A 23 15.87 0.08 0.96
C GLY A 23 14.73 -0.27 0.02
N LEU A 24 14.99 -0.05 -1.29
CA LEU A 24 14.02 -0.21 -2.36
C LEU A 24 13.37 -1.58 -2.39
N ILE A 25 14.17 -2.65 -2.29
CA ILE A 25 13.67 -4.02 -2.39
C ILE A 25 12.62 -4.30 -1.34
N ILE A 26 12.88 -3.93 -0.07
CA ILE A 26 11.94 -4.16 1.02
C ILE A 26 10.70 -3.26 0.85
N GLU A 27 10.86 -2.02 0.39
CA GLU A 27 9.73 -1.11 0.19
C GLU A 27 8.81 -1.58 -0.94
N ILE A 28 9.37 -2.01 -2.09
CA ILE A 28 8.61 -2.62 -3.18
C ILE A 28 7.92 -3.90 -2.71
N SER A 29 8.67 -4.80 -2.06
CA SER A 29 8.11 -6.06 -1.55
C SER A 29 7.04 -5.84 -0.50
N SER A 30 7.15 -4.81 0.34
CA SER A 30 6.12 -4.48 1.33
C SER A 30 4.85 -3.89 0.70
N PHE A 31 4.97 -3.22 -0.43
CA PHE A 31 3.82 -2.66 -1.14
C PHE A 31 3.09 -3.71 -1.97
N PHE A 32 3.80 -4.35 -2.89
CA PHE A 32 3.20 -5.39 -3.74
C PHE A 32 2.96 -6.70 -2.99
N GLY A 33 3.74 -6.98 -1.95
CA GLY A 33 3.60 -8.18 -1.13
C GLY A 33 2.25 -8.29 -0.43
N VAL A 34 1.58 -7.18 -0.11
CA VAL A 34 0.21 -7.18 0.42
C VAL A 34 -0.75 -7.78 -0.61
N PHE A 35 -0.67 -7.36 -1.87
CA PHE A 35 -1.54 -7.86 -2.95
C PHE A 35 -1.25 -9.33 -3.26
N ILE A 36 0.04 -9.71 -3.31
CA ILE A 36 0.44 -11.09 -3.55
C ILE A 36 -0.02 -12.00 -2.40
N ALA A 37 0.19 -11.59 -1.15
CA ALA A 37 -0.25 -12.34 0.01
C ALA A 37 -1.77 -12.50 0.06
N PHE A 38 -2.50 -11.43 -0.28
CA PHE A 38 -3.96 -11.45 -0.37
C PHE A 38 -4.44 -12.44 -1.44
N PHE A 39 -3.83 -12.40 -2.62
CA PHE A 39 -4.15 -13.33 -3.71
C PHE A 39 -3.84 -14.79 -3.33
N ILE A 40 -2.72 -15.05 -2.67
CA ILE A 40 -2.37 -16.39 -2.18
C ILE A 40 -3.42 -16.85 -1.17
N SER A 41 -3.83 -15.98 -0.25
CA SER A 41 -4.77 -16.33 0.82
C SER A 41 -6.15 -16.71 0.28
N ILE A 42 -6.70 -15.92 -0.64
CA ILE A 42 -8.01 -16.23 -1.28
C ILE A 42 -7.99 -17.59 -2.01
N ASN A 43 -6.84 -17.98 -2.58
CA ASN A 43 -6.78 -19.24 -3.31
C ASN A 43 -6.51 -20.45 -2.42
N LEU A 44 -5.97 -20.26 -1.21
CA LEU A 44 -5.58 -21.34 -0.31
C LEU A 44 -6.53 -21.54 0.87
N ASP A 45 -7.30 -20.51 1.27
CA ASP A 45 -8.16 -20.58 2.45
C ASP A 45 -9.20 -21.69 2.37
N ASP A 46 -9.91 -21.83 1.27
CA ASP A 46 -10.90 -22.87 1.05
C ASP A 46 -10.29 -24.28 1.08
N ILE A 47 -9.12 -24.44 0.46
CA ILE A 47 -8.43 -25.74 0.38
C ILE A 47 -7.99 -26.19 1.79
N ILE A 48 -7.35 -25.28 2.52
CA ILE A 48 -6.83 -25.57 3.86
C ILE A 48 -7.99 -25.75 4.86
N SER A 49 -9.02 -24.90 4.77
CA SER A 49 -10.17 -24.98 5.67
C SER A 49 -10.92 -26.29 5.55
N ARG A 50 -11.13 -26.80 4.33
CA ARG A 50 -11.77 -28.11 4.12
C ARG A 50 -10.97 -29.26 4.72
N GLN A 51 -9.64 -29.26 4.58
CA GLN A 51 -8.78 -30.28 5.18
C GLN A 51 -8.82 -30.26 6.72
N ILE A 52 -8.92 -29.06 7.31
CA ILE A 52 -9.00 -28.92 8.78
C ILE A 52 -10.38 -29.33 9.29
N LEU A 53 -11.45 -29.06 8.55
CA LEU A 53 -12.81 -29.46 8.92
C LEU A 53 -12.99 -30.97 9.06
N GLU A 54 -12.27 -31.76 8.27
CA GLU A 54 -12.27 -33.22 8.38
C GLU A 54 -11.73 -33.69 9.73
N LEU A 55 -10.93 -32.85 10.42
CA LEU A 55 -10.29 -33.15 11.68
C LEU A 55 -10.99 -32.52 12.89
N ILE A 56 -11.70 -31.40 12.69
CA ILE A 56 -12.23 -30.58 13.78
C ILE A 56 -13.66 -30.14 13.45
N ASN A 57 -14.59 -30.37 14.38
CA ASN A 57 -16.01 -30.02 14.19
C ASN A 57 -16.27 -28.54 14.56
N ILE A 58 -15.84 -27.62 13.70
CA ILE A 58 -15.99 -26.15 13.88
C ILE A 58 -16.85 -25.59 12.73
N ASN A 59 -17.48 -24.42 12.96
CA ASN A 59 -18.21 -23.71 11.92
C ASN A 59 -17.26 -23.32 10.76
N PHE A 60 -17.63 -23.71 9.52
CA PHE A 60 -16.82 -23.49 8.31
C PHE A 60 -16.48 -22.02 8.10
N ASP A 61 -17.43 -21.11 8.25
CA ASP A 61 -17.23 -19.68 7.98
C ASP A 61 -16.19 -19.04 8.91
N ILE A 62 -16.24 -19.41 10.19
CA ILE A 62 -15.28 -18.90 11.20
C ILE A 62 -13.89 -19.47 10.91
N LEU A 63 -13.81 -20.75 10.60
CA LEU A 63 -12.55 -21.40 10.28
C LEU A 63 -11.90 -20.78 9.03
N ASN A 64 -12.69 -20.51 7.99
CA ASN A 64 -12.22 -19.93 6.75
C ASN A 64 -11.61 -18.53 6.96
N ILE A 65 -12.25 -17.68 7.76
CA ILE A 65 -11.73 -16.37 8.13
C ILE A 65 -10.38 -16.49 8.87
N ILE A 66 -10.29 -17.41 9.83
CA ILE A 66 -9.05 -17.63 10.59
C ILE A 66 -7.93 -18.11 9.68
N VAL A 67 -8.21 -19.11 8.83
CA VAL A 67 -7.25 -19.65 7.87
C VAL A 67 -6.80 -18.59 6.88
N PHE A 68 -7.72 -17.78 6.35
CA PHE A 68 -7.39 -16.64 5.49
C PHE A 68 -6.40 -15.68 6.16
N ILE A 69 -6.69 -15.24 7.40
CA ILE A 69 -5.82 -14.32 8.12
C ILE A 69 -4.44 -14.94 8.37
N LEU A 70 -4.38 -16.20 8.80
CA LEU A 70 -3.12 -16.90 9.06
C LEU A 70 -2.30 -17.07 7.77
N THR A 71 -2.92 -17.49 6.68
CA THR A 71 -2.28 -17.67 5.39
C THR A 71 -1.77 -16.34 4.85
N PHE A 72 -2.54 -15.26 5.01
CA PHE A 72 -2.13 -13.91 4.65
C PHE A 72 -0.89 -13.46 5.42
N LEU A 73 -0.90 -13.60 6.75
CA LEU A 73 0.24 -13.19 7.59
C LEU A 73 1.49 -14.01 7.29
N LEU A 74 1.35 -15.31 7.08
CA LEU A 74 2.47 -16.21 6.74
C LEU A 74 3.04 -15.86 5.36
N SER A 75 2.19 -15.72 4.34
CA SER A 75 2.60 -15.37 2.98
C SER A 75 3.29 -14.01 2.94
N TYR A 76 2.72 -13.00 3.59
CA TYR A 76 3.32 -11.68 3.67
C TYR A 76 4.68 -11.70 4.39
N SER A 77 4.76 -12.42 5.51
CA SER A 77 6.01 -12.56 6.27
C SER A 77 7.10 -13.26 5.44
N ALA A 78 6.74 -14.30 4.68
CA ALA A 78 7.65 -15.00 3.79
C ALA A 78 8.18 -14.08 2.69
N ILE A 79 7.32 -13.28 2.06
CA ILE A 79 7.72 -12.31 1.03
C ILE A 79 8.74 -11.31 1.62
N ILE A 80 8.47 -10.76 2.80
CA ILE A 80 9.38 -9.81 3.45
C ILE A 80 10.69 -10.48 3.88
N PHE A 81 10.63 -11.73 4.32
CA PHE A 81 11.84 -12.48 4.67
C PHE A 81 12.76 -12.68 3.45
N ILE A 82 12.19 -13.07 2.31
CA ILE A 82 12.91 -13.21 1.03
C ILE A 82 13.50 -11.85 0.61
N ALA A 83 12.73 -10.77 0.68
CA ALA A 83 13.19 -9.42 0.35
C ALA A 83 14.38 -8.95 1.21
N LYS A 84 14.36 -9.29 2.51
CA LYS A 84 15.50 -9.02 3.41
C LYS A 84 16.75 -9.79 3.00
N GLY A 85 16.60 -11.05 2.56
CA GLY A 85 17.69 -11.85 2.01
C GLY A 85 18.34 -11.18 0.80
N PHE A 86 17.53 -10.79 -0.19
CA PHE A 86 17.99 -10.05 -1.37
C PHE A 86 18.66 -8.73 -1.02
N THR A 87 18.10 -7.98 -0.05
CA THR A 87 18.70 -6.71 0.39
C THR A 87 20.11 -6.92 0.98
N LYS A 88 20.34 -8.04 1.70
CA LYS A 88 21.68 -8.38 2.20
C LYS A 88 22.66 -8.66 1.04
N LEU A 89 22.24 -9.42 0.03
CA LEU A 89 23.07 -9.72 -1.14
C LEU A 89 23.49 -8.46 -1.89
N ILE A 90 22.56 -7.51 -2.09
CA ILE A 90 22.84 -6.23 -2.78
C ILE A 90 23.86 -5.38 -2.00
N LYS A 91 23.85 -5.43 -0.66
CA LYS A 91 24.85 -4.75 0.15
C LYS A 91 26.27 -5.31 -0.07
N PHE A 92 26.41 -6.61 -0.30
CA PHE A 92 27.70 -7.23 -0.61
C PHE A 92 28.28 -6.76 -1.95
N VAL A 93 27.45 -6.37 -2.91
CA VAL A 93 27.87 -5.90 -4.24
C VAL A 93 28.05 -4.38 -4.28
N TYR A 94 28.24 -3.71 -3.14
CA TYR A 94 28.39 -2.25 -3.00
C TYR A 94 27.21 -1.39 -3.51
N LEU A 95 26.10 -1.99 -3.89
CA LEU A 95 24.88 -1.30 -4.32
C LEU A 95 23.95 -0.89 -3.16
N GLY A 96 24.39 -1.04 -1.92
CA GLY A 96 23.60 -0.76 -0.73
C GLY A 96 23.14 0.70 -0.64
N LEU A 97 23.99 1.65 -1.02
CA LEU A 97 23.67 3.07 -1.02
C LEU A 97 22.57 3.38 -2.05
N LEU A 98 22.71 2.87 -3.27
CA LEU A 98 21.70 3.04 -4.33
C LEU A 98 20.35 2.45 -3.92
N ASN A 99 20.35 1.24 -3.35
CA ASN A 99 19.15 0.60 -2.80
C ASN A 99 18.47 1.46 -1.71
N SER A 100 19.27 2.12 -0.85
CA SER A 100 18.74 2.99 0.22
C SER A 100 18.19 4.30 -0.34
N LEU A 101 18.85 4.94 -1.30
CA LEU A 101 18.39 6.18 -1.93
C LEU A 101 17.09 5.95 -2.70
N LEU A 102 17.04 4.91 -3.53
CA LEU A 102 15.83 4.53 -4.25
C LEU A 102 14.72 4.10 -3.29
N GLY A 103 15.07 3.43 -2.19
CA GLY A 103 14.13 3.09 -1.11
C GLY A 103 13.53 4.33 -0.44
N SER A 104 14.32 5.39 -0.26
CA SER A 104 13.83 6.69 0.24
C SER A 104 12.79 7.28 -0.71
N LEU A 105 13.12 7.37 -2.00
CA LEU A 105 12.19 7.89 -3.01
C LEU A 105 10.90 7.08 -3.06
N PHE A 106 11.00 5.76 -3.11
CA PHE A 106 9.82 4.88 -3.16
C PHE A 106 8.98 4.96 -1.87
N GLY A 107 9.64 5.05 -0.69
CA GLY A 107 8.95 5.22 0.58
C GLY A 107 8.18 6.55 0.68
N GLY A 108 8.78 7.64 0.17
CA GLY A 108 8.13 8.94 0.05
C GLY A 108 6.96 8.92 -0.94
N LEU A 109 7.15 8.36 -2.14
CA LEU A 109 6.12 8.19 -3.17
C LEU A 109 4.93 7.37 -2.67
N LYS A 110 5.19 6.26 -2.01
CA LYS A 110 4.14 5.42 -1.42
C LYS A 110 3.29 6.21 -0.40
N LEU A 111 3.93 6.96 0.49
CA LEU A 111 3.20 7.79 1.45
C LEU A 111 2.45 8.94 0.78
N LEU A 112 3.02 9.54 -0.25
CA LEU A 112 2.34 10.56 -1.04
C LEU A 112 1.06 9.99 -1.67
N LEU A 113 1.11 8.81 -2.29
CA LEU A 113 -0.07 8.13 -2.84
C LEU A 113 -1.13 7.84 -1.77
N ILE A 114 -0.72 7.37 -0.58
CA ILE A 114 -1.65 7.13 0.53
C ILE A 114 -2.30 8.45 0.98
N LEU A 115 -1.53 9.54 1.11
CA LEU A 115 -2.06 10.84 1.47
C LEU A 115 -3.01 11.41 0.41
N MET A 116 -2.76 11.17 -0.87
CA MET A 116 -3.66 11.55 -1.96
C MET A 116 -5.00 10.80 -1.87
N ILE A 117 -4.96 9.49 -1.64
CA ILE A 117 -6.17 8.69 -1.45
C ILE A 117 -6.95 9.18 -0.21
N LEU A 118 -6.26 9.41 0.90
CA LEU A 118 -6.87 9.93 2.11
C LEU A 118 -7.47 11.33 1.89
N SER A 119 -6.79 12.22 1.16
CA SER A 119 -7.35 13.53 0.84
C SER A 119 -8.64 13.40 0.04
N LYS A 120 -8.67 12.55 -1.00
CA LYS A 120 -9.88 12.30 -1.79
C LYS A 120 -11.04 11.78 -0.92
N ILE A 121 -10.78 10.86 -0.01
CA ILE A 121 -11.77 10.35 0.94
C ILE A 121 -12.28 11.48 1.85
N ILE A 122 -11.39 12.28 2.43
CA ILE A 122 -11.74 13.37 3.35
C ILE A 122 -12.65 14.40 2.64
N PHE A 123 -12.31 14.78 1.41
CA PHE A 123 -13.11 15.74 0.63
C PHE A 123 -14.44 15.13 0.15
N SER A 124 -14.45 13.89 -0.34
CA SER A 124 -15.67 13.23 -0.84
C SER A 124 -16.72 12.99 0.24
N PHE A 125 -16.28 12.65 1.46
CA PHE A 125 -17.18 12.38 2.58
C PHE A 125 -17.40 13.58 3.51
N ASN A 126 -16.81 14.76 3.21
CA ASN A 126 -16.87 15.96 4.04
C ASN A 126 -16.50 15.69 5.52
N LEU A 127 -15.48 14.84 5.75
CA LEU A 127 -15.09 14.38 7.09
C LEU A 127 -14.51 15.51 7.96
N ILE A 128 -13.98 16.55 7.35
CA ILE A 128 -13.39 17.72 8.01
C ILE A 128 -14.03 18.98 7.42
N PRO A 129 -14.41 19.97 8.24
CA PRO A 129 -15.00 21.21 7.76
C PRO A 129 -14.10 21.90 6.72
N MET A 130 -14.68 22.36 5.60
CA MET A 130 -13.97 23.01 4.49
C MET A 130 -13.12 24.21 4.96
N ARG A 131 -13.58 24.93 5.99
CA ARG A 131 -12.84 26.04 6.58
C ARG A 131 -11.44 25.62 7.06
N ILE A 132 -11.31 24.44 7.68
CA ILE A 132 -10.03 23.92 8.19
C ILE A 132 -9.16 23.42 7.04
N LEU A 133 -9.76 22.76 6.04
CA LEU A 133 -9.05 22.24 4.88
C LEU A 133 -8.51 23.35 3.97
N SER A 134 -9.29 24.45 3.77
CA SER A 134 -8.88 25.57 2.94
C SER A 134 -7.70 26.37 3.51
N GLU A 135 -7.44 26.28 4.80
CA GLU A 135 -6.27 26.86 5.44
C GLU A 135 -4.97 26.09 5.19
N SER A 136 -5.03 24.85 4.67
CA SER A 136 -3.87 24.01 4.39
C SER A 136 -3.58 23.98 2.89
N ASN A 137 -2.48 24.61 2.49
CA ASN A 137 -2.05 24.62 1.09
C ASN A 137 -1.65 23.22 0.60
N LEU A 138 -0.97 22.43 1.43
CA LEU A 138 -0.54 21.09 1.05
C LEU A 138 -1.73 20.14 0.90
N MET A 139 -2.74 20.24 1.76
CA MET A 139 -3.94 19.41 1.65
C MET A 139 -4.71 19.68 0.36
N LEU A 140 -4.84 20.98 -0.02
CA LEU A 140 -5.45 21.36 -1.29
C LEU A 140 -4.65 20.83 -2.50
N GLN A 141 -3.32 20.96 -2.48
CA GLN A 141 -2.48 20.42 -3.55
C GLN A 141 -2.58 18.90 -3.67
N LEU A 142 -2.60 18.18 -2.55
CA LEU A 142 -2.80 16.72 -2.53
C LEU A 142 -4.16 16.35 -3.14
N HIS A 143 -5.21 17.11 -2.83
CA HIS A 143 -6.53 16.89 -3.39
C HIS A 143 -6.56 17.14 -4.90
N ILE A 144 -6.00 18.25 -5.38
CA ILE A 144 -5.90 18.56 -6.82
C ILE A 144 -5.11 17.46 -7.54
N LEU A 145 -3.97 17.02 -7.00
CA LEU A 145 -3.19 15.92 -7.58
C LEU A 145 -3.99 14.62 -7.61
N SER A 146 -4.77 14.34 -6.56
CA SER A 146 -5.63 13.16 -6.52
C SER A 146 -6.70 13.21 -7.61
N GLU A 147 -7.34 14.36 -7.83
CA GLU A 147 -8.33 14.55 -8.89
C GLU A 147 -7.72 14.34 -10.29
N ILE A 148 -6.55 14.93 -10.55
CA ILE A 148 -5.85 14.75 -11.83
C ILE A 148 -5.55 13.28 -12.09
N ILE A 149 -5.02 12.54 -11.11
CA ILE A 149 -4.60 11.15 -11.30
C ILE A 149 -5.81 10.22 -11.41
N PHE A 150 -6.79 10.34 -10.52
CA PHE A 150 -7.92 9.41 -10.46
C PHE A 150 -8.98 9.71 -11.53
N ASN A 151 -9.23 10.98 -11.88
CA ASN A 151 -10.18 11.31 -12.96
C ASN A 151 -9.58 11.06 -14.35
N SER A 152 -8.24 11.21 -14.53
CA SER A 152 -7.60 10.82 -15.78
C SER A 152 -7.73 9.32 -16.06
N VAL A 153 -7.76 8.48 -15.02
CA VAL A 153 -8.00 7.04 -15.16
C VAL A 153 -9.44 6.75 -15.57
N GLU A 154 -10.42 7.52 -15.10
CA GLU A 154 -11.81 7.40 -15.54
C GLU A 154 -11.97 7.77 -17.01
N ILE A 155 -11.35 8.85 -17.49
CA ILE A 155 -11.39 9.30 -18.88
C ILE A 155 -10.83 8.22 -19.82
N ILE A 156 -9.74 7.57 -19.45
CA ILE A 156 -9.16 6.48 -20.25
C ILE A 156 -10.13 5.30 -20.37
N ASN A 157 -10.90 4.98 -19.34
CA ASN A 157 -11.89 3.92 -19.38
C ASN A 157 -13.15 4.29 -20.20
N TYR A 158 -13.47 5.59 -20.34
CA TYR A 158 -14.61 6.07 -21.17
C TYR A 158 -14.26 6.22 -22.65
N GLU A 159 -12.97 6.35 -23.01
CA GLU A 159 -12.54 6.60 -24.40
C GLU A 159 -12.36 5.31 -25.23
N TYR A 160 -12.60 4.13 -24.67
CA TYR A 160 -12.74 2.87 -25.39
C TYR A 160 -14.17 2.33 -25.32
N PRO A 161 -15.14 2.92 -26.07
CA PRO A 161 -16.39 2.22 -26.29
C PRO A 161 -16.09 1.00 -27.19
N ASN A 162 -16.57 -0.15 -26.77
CA ASN A 162 -16.51 -1.44 -27.49
C ASN A 162 -17.31 -1.39 -28.81
N ASN A 163 -16.97 -0.55 -29.75
CA ASN A 163 -17.60 -0.44 -31.07
C ASN A 163 -16.61 -0.78 -32.18
N LEU A 164 -15.85 -1.85 -32.04
CA LEU A 164 -15.13 -2.49 -33.15
C LEU A 164 -15.10 -4.01 -32.91
N ILE A 165 -16.28 -4.63 -33.08
CA ILE A 165 -16.42 -5.99 -33.62
C ILE A 165 -17.63 -6.00 -34.55
#